data_e7f36366c7c3169a65a20118cd2104e3
#
_entry.id   e7f36366c7c3169a65a20118cd2104e3
#
_cell.length_a   1.000
_cell.length_b   1.000
_cell.length_c   1.000
_cell.angle_alpha   90.00
_cell.angle_beta   90.00
_cell.angle_gamma   90.00
#
_symmetry.space_group_name_H-M   'P 1'
#
loop_
_entity.id
_entity.type
_entity.pdbx_description
1 polymer ?
#
loop_
_entity_poly.entity_id
_entity_poly.type
_entity_poly.pdbx_seq_one_letter_code
_entity_poly.pdbx_strand_id
1 'polypeptide(L)'
;MPYIVSLDFSSGVRVICELVDEPELEKLLENSSFEAKAERWGDEVYFELPVKLELKGERTLMEVGEVAYWPDGNCLCIFFGPTPMSRDEQPVAYSKVKPLGRVIEGLGRLKDVSNEELVRVSVKRR
;
A
#
# COMPACT_ATOMS: atom_id res chain seq x y z
N MET A 1 10.15 -16.46 -0.33
CA MET A 1 10.90 -15.25 0.04
C MET A 1 9.97 -14.06 0.02
N PRO A 2 9.85 -13.31 1.11
CA PRO A 2 9.03 -12.11 1.09
C PRO A 2 9.64 -11.01 0.23
N TYR A 3 8.86 -9.97 0.02
CA TYR A 3 9.29 -8.79 -0.73
C TYR A 3 9.38 -7.59 0.21
N ILE A 4 10.30 -6.69 -0.09
CA ILE A 4 10.42 -5.42 0.62
C ILE A 4 10.04 -4.32 -0.35
N VAL A 5 9.13 -3.45 0.08
CA VAL A 5 8.72 -2.28 -0.69
C VAL A 5 9.11 -1.04 0.12
N SER A 6 9.93 -0.20 -0.48
CA SER A 6 10.35 1.05 0.15
C SER A 6 9.61 2.20 -0.53
N LEU A 7 9.05 3.08 0.27
CA LEU A 7 8.29 4.24 -0.20
C LEU A 7 8.96 5.51 0.27
N ASP A 8 9.43 6.33 -0.67
CA ASP A 8 10.02 7.63 -0.37
C ASP A 8 9.11 8.71 -0.92
N PHE A 9 8.40 9.39 -0.03
CA PHE A 9 7.47 10.45 -0.39
C PHE A 9 8.21 11.78 -0.58
N SER A 10 7.68 12.64 -1.44
CA SER A 10 8.31 13.93 -1.73
C SER A 10 8.43 14.83 -0.51
N SER A 11 7.59 14.64 0.51
CA SER A 11 7.66 15.37 1.77
C SER A 11 8.83 14.93 2.67
N GLY A 12 9.54 13.85 2.29
CA GLY A 12 10.63 13.31 3.10
C GLY A 12 10.21 12.14 4.00
N VAL A 13 8.94 11.77 3.98
CA VAL A 13 8.46 10.60 4.73
C VAL A 13 8.98 9.34 4.05
N ARG A 14 9.52 8.40 4.84
CA ARG A 14 9.97 7.11 4.35
C ARG A 14 9.23 6.00 5.08
N VAL A 15 8.71 5.07 4.30
CA VAL A 15 7.95 3.93 4.84
C VAL A 15 8.48 2.65 4.19
N ILE A 16 8.65 1.61 5.00
CA ILE A 16 9.10 0.30 4.50
C ILE A 16 8.04 -0.73 4.84
N CYS A 17 7.67 -1.52 3.84
CA CYS A 17 6.67 -2.57 3.96
C CYS A 17 7.29 -3.92 3.65
N GLU A 18 6.81 -4.95 4.32
CA GLU A 18 7.16 -6.33 4.00
C GLU A 18 5.92 -7.01 3.45
N LEU A 19 6.04 -7.59 2.25
CA LEU A 19 4.94 -8.30 1.61
C LEU A 19 5.23 -9.79 1.58
N VAL A 20 4.16 -10.58 1.64
CA VAL A 20 4.25 -12.04 1.63
C VAL A 20 4.79 -12.55 0.29
N ASP A 21 5.20 -13.81 0.27
CA ASP A 21 5.72 -14.48 -0.92
C ASP A 21 4.54 -14.85 -1.84
N GLU A 22 4.04 -13.85 -2.56
CA GLU A 22 2.95 -13.98 -3.51
C GLU A 22 3.52 -13.94 -4.93
N PRO A 23 3.35 -15.02 -5.74
CA PRO A 23 3.97 -15.08 -7.07
C PRO A 23 3.64 -13.91 -8.00
N GLU A 24 2.43 -13.35 -7.91
CA GLU A 24 2.06 -12.19 -8.75
C GLU A 24 2.96 -10.98 -8.52
N LEU A 25 3.56 -10.87 -7.33
CA LEU A 25 4.42 -9.74 -7.02
C LEU A 25 5.73 -9.75 -7.82
N GLU A 26 6.07 -10.88 -8.44
CA GLU A 26 7.22 -10.94 -9.35
C GLU A 26 7.10 -9.92 -10.47
N LYS A 27 5.89 -9.61 -10.90
CA LYS A 27 5.65 -8.63 -11.96
C LYS A 27 6.16 -7.25 -11.58
N LEU A 28 6.20 -6.93 -10.31
CA LEU A 28 6.70 -5.64 -9.84
C LEU A 28 8.22 -5.56 -9.92
N LEU A 29 8.92 -6.69 -9.93
CA LEU A 29 10.38 -6.69 -10.00
C LEU A 29 10.89 -6.22 -11.37
N GLU A 30 10.08 -6.36 -12.42
CA GLU A 30 10.44 -5.87 -13.75
C GLU A 30 10.43 -4.34 -13.78
N ASN A 31 9.64 -3.73 -12.88
CA ASN A 31 9.58 -2.29 -12.67
C ASN A 31 9.92 -2.03 -11.20
N SER A 32 11.12 -2.45 -10.80
CA SER A 32 11.50 -2.46 -9.39
C SER A 32 11.69 -1.07 -8.77
N SER A 33 11.69 -0.04 -9.61
CA SER A 33 11.71 1.34 -9.12
C SER A 33 10.82 2.18 -10.04
N PHE A 34 9.83 2.82 -9.48
CA PHE A 34 8.91 3.66 -10.23
C PHE A 34 8.39 4.79 -9.36
N GLU A 35 7.84 5.81 -10.00
CA GLU A 35 7.23 6.94 -9.32
C GLU A 35 5.71 6.87 -9.51
N ALA A 36 4.98 7.20 -8.45
CA ALA A 36 3.52 7.20 -8.49
C ALA A 36 3.00 8.42 -7.73
N LYS A 37 1.71 8.69 -7.91
CA LYS A 37 1.03 9.74 -7.15
C LYS A 37 0.26 9.07 -6.03
N ALA A 38 0.59 9.42 -4.79
CA ALA A 38 -0.08 8.86 -3.61
C ALA A 38 -1.37 9.63 -3.34
N GLU A 39 -2.44 8.89 -3.18
CA GLU A 39 -3.75 9.45 -2.85
C GLU A 39 -4.07 9.15 -1.38
N ARG A 40 -4.80 10.05 -0.74
CA ARG A 40 -5.29 9.87 0.63
C ARG A 40 -6.79 9.66 0.63
N TRP A 41 -7.25 8.70 1.43
CA TRP A 41 -8.68 8.47 1.67
C TRP A 41 -8.84 8.16 3.16
N GLY A 42 -9.08 9.22 3.96
CA GLY A 42 -8.98 9.10 5.39
C GLY A 42 -7.55 8.69 5.77
N ASP A 43 -7.42 7.69 6.63
CA ASP A 43 -6.10 7.18 7.01
C ASP A 43 -5.70 5.96 6.17
N GLU A 44 -5.93 6.06 4.88
CA GLU A 44 -5.41 5.13 3.88
C GLU A 44 -4.60 5.94 2.85
N VAL A 45 -3.42 5.43 2.49
CA VAL A 45 -2.62 5.94 1.37
C VAL A 45 -2.62 4.87 0.31
N TYR A 46 -2.90 5.24 -0.93
CA TYR A 46 -2.87 4.28 -2.03
C TYR A 46 -2.29 4.92 -3.28
N PHE A 47 -1.73 4.08 -4.15
CA PHE A 47 -1.17 4.54 -5.43
C PHE A 47 -1.27 3.44 -6.47
N GLU A 48 -1.40 3.85 -7.73
CA GLU A 48 -1.54 2.91 -8.84
C GLU A 48 -0.22 2.23 -9.16
N LEU A 49 -0.29 0.92 -9.46
CA LEU A 49 0.88 0.12 -9.85
C LEU A 49 1.13 0.24 -11.35
N PRO A 50 2.40 0.10 -11.79
CA PRO A 50 2.75 0.20 -13.21
C PRO A 50 2.35 -1.03 -14.03
N VAL A 51 1.99 -2.13 -13.36
CA VAL A 51 1.56 -3.37 -14.02
C VAL A 51 0.32 -3.88 -13.32
N LYS A 52 -0.54 -4.59 -14.06
CA LYS A 52 -1.74 -5.17 -13.48
C LYS A 52 -1.40 -6.49 -12.82
N LEU A 53 -1.88 -6.67 -11.58
CA LEU A 53 -1.74 -7.93 -10.86
C LEU A 53 -3.03 -8.73 -10.96
N GLU A 54 -2.91 -10.03 -11.13
CA GLU A 54 -4.05 -10.95 -11.20
C GLU A 54 -4.33 -11.50 -9.81
N LEU A 55 -4.81 -10.62 -8.92
CA LEU A 55 -5.18 -10.97 -7.56
C LEU A 55 -6.60 -10.53 -7.29
N LYS A 56 -7.33 -11.33 -6.52
CA LYS A 56 -8.73 -11.05 -6.18
C LYS A 56 -8.84 -10.48 -4.79
N GLY A 57 -9.78 -9.55 -4.60
CA GLY A 57 -10.09 -9.02 -3.28
C GLY A 57 -10.70 -10.08 -2.38
N GLU A 58 -10.34 -10.04 -1.10
CA GLU A 58 -10.79 -11.02 -0.11
C GLU A 58 -11.63 -10.43 1.00
N ARG A 59 -11.27 -9.22 1.48
CA ARG A 59 -11.98 -8.59 2.58
C ARG A 59 -11.85 -7.09 2.56
N THR A 60 -12.73 -6.42 3.32
CA THR A 60 -12.70 -4.98 3.47
C THR A 60 -12.20 -4.55 4.85
N LEU A 61 -12.33 -5.43 5.86
CA LEU A 61 -11.93 -5.11 7.22
C LEU A 61 -10.43 -5.34 7.36
N MET A 62 -9.71 -4.28 7.74
CA MET A 62 -8.24 -4.30 7.75
C MET A 62 -7.70 -3.99 9.14
N GLU A 63 -6.41 -4.30 9.33
CA GLU A 63 -5.69 -3.95 10.55
C GLU A 63 -4.83 -2.71 10.30
N VAL A 64 -4.60 -1.93 11.36
CA VAL A 64 -3.69 -0.78 11.28
C VAL A 64 -2.29 -1.28 10.92
N GLY A 65 -1.69 -0.69 9.89
CA GLY A 65 -0.38 -1.08 9.40
C GLY A 65 -0.41 -2.11 8.29
N GLU A 66 -1.59 -2.57 7.90
CA GLU A 66 -1.71 -3.60 6.87
C GLU A 66 -1.59 -3.01 5.47
N VAL A 67 -0.92 -3.76 4.58
CA VAL A 67 -0.74 -3.41 3.17
C VAL A 67 -1.54 -4.39 2.34
N ALA A 68 -2.24 -3.89 1.33
CA ALA A 68 -3.11 -4.72 0.50
C ALA A 68 -3.13 -4.25 -0.94
N TYR A 69 -3.60 -5.13 -1.83
CA TYR A 69 -3.80 -4.81 -3.24
C TYR A 69 -5.30 -4.59 -3.48
N TRP A 70 -5.64 -3.49 -4.13
CA TRP A 70 -7.01 -3.13 -4.49
C TRP A 70 -7.22 -3.40 -5.98
N PRO A 71 -7.93 -4.50 -6.33
CA PRO A 71 -8.08 -4.88 -7.75
C PRO A 71 -8.82 -3.85 -8.60
N ASP A 72 -9.85 -3.23 -8.04
CA ASP A 72 -10.69 -2.29 -8.80
C ASP A 72 -9.91 -1.11 -9.35
N GLY A 73 -8.88 -0.66 -8.63
CA GLY A 73 -8.06 0.46 -9.08
C GLY A 73 -6.63 0.07 -9.44
N ASN A 74 -6.30 -1.21 -9.31
CA ASN A 74 -4.93 -1.72 -9.51
C ASN A 74 -3.92 -0.96 -8.65
N CYS A 75 -4.27 -0.78 -7.38
CA CYS A 75 -3.48 0.03 -6.44
C CYS A 75 -2.92 -0.78 -5.30
N LEU A 76 -1.77 -0.34 -4.78
CA LEU A 76 -1.26 -0.80 -3.51
C LEU A 76 -1.79 0.17 -2.45
N CYS A 77 -2.33 -0.38 -1.35
CA CYS A 77 -2.99 0.39 -0.31
C CYS A 77 -2.33 0.13 1.03
N ILE A 78 -2.17 1.18 1.83
CA ILE A 78 -1.61 1.09 3.17
C ILE A 78 -2.61 1.72 4.14
N PHE A 79 -3.08 0.93 5.11
CA PHE A 79 -4.07 1.37 6.08
C PHE A 79 -3.38 1.71 7.39
N PHE A 80 -3.52 2.94 7.86
CA PHE A 80 -2.85 3.35 9.11
C PHE A 80 -3.81 3.95 10.13
N GLY A 81 -5.12 3.86 9.89
CA GLY A 81 -6.15 4.33 10.80
C GLY A 81 -7.52 4.25 10.13
N PRO A 82 -8.53 4.91 10.70
CA PRO A 82 -9.89 4.83 10.16
C PRO A 82 -10.01 5.51 8.80
N THR A 83 -10.87 4.94 7.95
CA THR A 83 -11.22 5.49 6.64
C THR A 83 -12.63 6.08 6.73
N PRO A 84 -13.11 6.77 5.69
CA PRO A 84 -14.50 7.27 5.69
C PRO A 84 -15.56 6.18 5.86
N MET A 85 -15.22 4.91 5.62
CA MET A 85 -16.16 3.80 5.82
C MET A 85 -16.03 3.13 7.18
N SER A 86 -15.07 3.57 8.00
CA SER A 86 -14.86 2.97 9.33
C SER A 86 -15.95 3.41 10.31
N ARG A 87 -16.32 2.49 11.21
CA ARG A 87 -17.26 2.78 12.29
C ARG A 87 -16.52 3.17 13.57
N ASP A 88 -15.28 2.74 13.69
CA ASP A 88 -14.41 2.99 14.83
C ASP A 88 -12.99 3.19 14.30
N GLU A 89 -11.99 2.86 15.11
CA GLU A 89 -10.58 3.05 14.73
C GLU A 89 -10.08 2.03 13.71
N GLN A 90 -10.84 0.98 13.45
CA GLN A 90 -10.39 -0.06 12.53
C GLN A 90 -10.58 0.36 11.07
N PRO A 91 -9.54 0.24 10.24
CA PRO A 91 -9.64 0.61 8.83
C PRO A 91 -10.63 -0.28 8.08
N VAL A 92 -11.41 0.33 7.18
CA VAL A 92 -12.33 -0.40 6.29
C VAL A 92 -12.05 0.06 4.87
N ALA A 93 -11.73 -0.88 3.97
CA ALA A 93 -11.45 -0.57 2.59
C ALA A 93 -12.74 -0.22 1.83
N TYR A 94 -12.62 0.55 0.76
CA TYR A 94 -13.75 0.94 -0.09
C TYR A 94 -14.43 -0.28 -0.70
N SER A 95 -13.67 -1.24 -1.18
CA SER A 95 -14.16 -2.52 -1.69
C SER A 95 -13.10 -3.57 -1.36
N LYS A 96 -13.39 -4.84 -1.64
CA LYS A 96 -12.51 -5.95 -1.22
C LYS A 96 -11.10 -5.80 -1.73
N VAL A 97 -10.13 -5.97 -0.84
CA VAL A 97 -8.70 -5.94 -1.15
C VAL A 97 -8.06 -7.28 -0.83
N LYS A 98 -6.92 -7.54 -1.45
CA LYS A 98 -6.10 -8.72 -1.18
C LYS A 98 -5.02 -8.33 -0.18
N PRO A 99 -5.06 -8.85 1.07
CA PRO A 99 -3.99 -8.56 2.04
C PRO A 99 -2.66 -9.09 1.53
N LEU A 100 -1.61 -8.28 1.62
CA LEU A 100 -0.28 -8.65 1.12
C LEU A 100 0.81 -8.58 2.18
N GLY A 101 0.62 -7.80 3.24
CA GLY A 101 1.68 -7.67 4.23
C GLY A 101 1.43 -6.51 5.18
N ARG A 102 2.52 -5.93 5.66
CA ARG A 102 2.44 -4.88 6.67
C ARG A 102 3.58 -3.88 6.57
N VAL A 103 3.35 -2.71 7.16
CA VAL A 103 4.40 -1.71 7.35
C VAL A 103 5.31 -2.20 8.47
N ILE A 104 6.62 -2.20 8.22
CA ILE A 104 7.61 -2.58 9.23
C ILE A 104 8.42 -1.39 9.72
N GLU A 105 8.34 -0.23 9.02
CA GLU A 105 9.05 0.97 9.44
C GLU A 105 8.30 2.20 8.91
N GLY A 106 8.17 3.22 9.76
CA GLY A 106 7.62 4.52 9.34
C GLY A 106 6.11 4.66 9.44
N LEU A 107 5.40 3.72 10.05
CA LEU A 107 3.94 3.78 10.13
C LEU A 107 3.42 5.11 10.67
N GLY A 108 4.01 5.61 11.74
CA GLY A 108 3.56 6.86 12.38
C GLY A 108 3.77 8.10 11.53
N ARG A 109 4.56 8.02 10.46
CA ARG A 109 4.82 9.15 9.57
C ARG A 109 3.80 9.25 8.43
N LEU A 110 2.98 8.22 8.21
CA LEU A 110 2.01 8.23 7.12
C LEU A 110 0.98 9.35 7.23
N LYS A 111 0.68 9.79 8.44
CA LYS A 111 -0.24 10.91 8.66
C LYS A 111 0.27 12.21 8.04
N ASP A 112 1.58 12.30 7.78
CA ASP A 112 2.19 13.51 7.23
C ASP A 112 2.20 13.50 5.69
N VAL A 113 1.76 12.43 5.06
CA VAL A 113 1.66 12.32 3.60
C VAL A 113 0.44 13.09 3.12
N SER A 114 0.64 13.97 2.13
CA SER A 114 -0.43 14.78 1.55
C SER A 114 -1.09 14.05 0.38
N ASN A 115 -2.37 14.38 0.13
CA ASN A 115 -3.06 13.87 -1.04
C ASN A 115 -2.35 14.36 -2.32
N GLU A 116 -2.20 13.47 -3.29
CA GLU A 116 -1.54 13.72 -4.59
C GLU A 116 -0.03 13.95 -4.47
N GLU A 117 0.55 13.56 -3.35
CA GLU A 117 2.00 13.65 -3.17
C GLU A 117 2.71 12.59 -4.00
N LEU A 118 3.86 12.95 -4.58
CA LEU A 118 4.65 11.97 -5.34
C LEU A 118 5.37 11.02 -4.39
N VAL A 119 5.43 9.76 -4.79
CA VAL A 119 6.13 8.72 -4.03
C VAL A 119 7.02 7.91 -4.98
N ARG A 120 8.26 7.71 -4.59
CA ARG A 120 9.16 6.80 -5.29
C ARG A 120 9.09 5.45 -4.61
N VAL A 121 8.75 4.45 -5.41
CA VAL A 121 8.52 3.09 -4.93
C VAL A 121 9.66 2.20 -5.40
N SER A 122 10.23 1.44 -4.49
CA SER A 122 11.27 0.45 -4.82
C SER A 122 10.84 -0.91 -4.29
N VAL A 123 10.93 -1.93 -5.13
CA VAL A 123 10.52 -3.30 -4.80
C VAL A 123 11.71 -4.22 -4.96
N LYS A 124 11.95 -5.05 -3.96
CA LYS A 124 13.02 -6.06 -4.04
C LYS A 124 12.61 -7.32 -3.27
N ARG A 125 13.24 -8.43 -3.60
CA ARG A 125 13.14 -9.64 -2.79
C ARG A 125 13.97 -9.46 -1.54
N ARG A 126 13.49 -10.01 -0.47
CA ARG A 126 14.23 -10.00 0.78
C ARG A 126 15.28 -11.12 0.83
#